data_689021480b6370d4a02073d58eb5d30f
#
_entry.id   689021480b6370d4a02073d58eb5d30f
#
_cell.length_a   1.000
_cell.length_b   1.000
_cell.length_c   1.000
_cell.angle_alpha   90.00
_cell.angle_beta   90.00
_cell.angle_gamma   90.00
#
_symmetry.space_group_name_H-M   'P 1'
#
loop_
_entity.id
_entity.type
_entity.pdbx_description
1 polymer ?
#
loop_
_entity_poly.entity_id
_entity_poly.type
_entity_poly.pdbx_seq_one_letter_code
_entity_poly.pdbx_strand_id
1 'polypeptide(L)'
;MSVKIGRNDPCWCGSGRKYKACHEAFDEKIARYASQGHIVPQRNIIKNAEQIAGIKESCKINIAVLDYIEKNIHEGMNTAEIDKIVYDMTTSMGGIPAPLNYEGYPFSVCTSVNDQVCHGFPSKDVILKAGDIINVDCSTILNGYFSDASRMFTIGEVSPEAERIVRVTKECVELGLKAAKPWGHLGDIAYAINSHAQENGYSVVEEIGGHGIGLEFHEEPFVSYVTPKGSEMVLVPGMMFTIEPMINEGSPDFFVDEDNDWTIYTMDDGCLLYTSPSPRDLS
;
A
#
# COMPACT_ATOMS: atom_id res chain seq x y z
N MET A 1 -10.57 -16.89 20.95
CA MET A 1 -9.66 -17.77 21.74
C MET A 1 -8.88 -18.63 20.77
N SER A 2 -7.54 -18.52 20.71
CA SER A 2 -6.73 -19.38 19.83
C SER A 2 -6.79 -20.82 20.33
N VAL A 3 -7.12 -21.75 19.45
CA VAL A 3 -7.08 -23.20 19.76
C VAL A 3 -5.66 -23.56 20.16
N LYS A 4 -5.50 -24.16 21.36
CA LYS A 4 -4.20 -24.61 21.85
C LYS A 4 -3.75 -25.81 21.03
N ILE A 5 -2.71 -25.63 20.21
CA ILE A 5 -2.14 -26.69 19.36
C ILE A 5 -1.15 -27.49 20.16
N GLY A 6 -1.28 -28.84 20.13
CA GLY A 6 -0.34 -29.76 20.77
C GLY A 6 0.97 -29.85 19.97
N ARG A 7 2.08 -30.11 20.65
CA ARG A 7 3.43 -30.17 20.03
C ARG A 7 3.54 -31.14 18.87
N ASN A 8 2.76 -32.25 18.90
CA ASN A 8 2.76 -33.25 17.84
C ASN A 8 1.66 -33.09 16.79
N ASP A 9 0.75 -32.12 16.96
CA ASP A 9 -0.31 -31.86 16.01
C ASP A 9 0.24 -31.25 14.71
N PRO A 10 -0.51 -31.31 13.59
CA PRO A 10 -0.18 -30.57 12.40
C PRO A 10 -0.05 -29.07 12.69
N CYS A 11 0.96 -28.44 12.08
CA CYS A 11 1.18 -27.01 12.27
C CYS A 11 0.04 -26.19 11.66
N TRP A 12 -0.33 -25.10 12.32
CA TRP A 12 -1.38 -24.18 11.88
C TRP A 12 -1.13 -23.56 10.49
N CYS A 13 0.13 -23.53 10.02
CA CYS A 13 0.49 -22.96 8.72
C CYS A 13 0.14 -23.86 7.52
N GLY A 14 -0.48 -25.01 7.73
CA GLY A 14 -0.85 -25.93 6.64
C GLY A 14 0.29 -26.73 6.02
N SER A 15 1.53 -26.60 6.51
CA SER A 15 2.70 -27.29 5.94
C SER A 15 2.72 -28.82 6.11
N GLY A 16 1.77 -29.40 6.84
CA GLY A 16 1.76 -30.83 7.20
C GLY A 16 2.83 -31.25 8.21
N ARG A 17 3.75 -30.39 8.58
CA ARG A 17 4.78 -30.65 9.59
C ARG A 17 4.19 -30.62 11.01
N LYS A 18 4.79 -31.36 11.95
CA LYS A 18 4.42 -31.23 13.36
C LYS A 18 4.74 -29.83 13.89
N TYR A 19 3.85 -29.28 14.73
CA TYR A 19 3.97 -27.93 15.28
C TYR A 19 5.33 -27.69 15.93
N LYS A 20 5.84 -28.64 16.76
CA LYS A 20 7.15 -28.55 17.42
C LYS A 20 8.35 -28.42 16.46
N ALA A 21 8.20 -28.91 15.22
CA ALA A 21 9.25 -28.88 14.20
C ALA A 21 8.98 -27.78 13.14
N CYS A 22 7.99 -26.91 13.36
CA CYS A 22 7.58 -25.88 12.44
C CYS A 22 7.50 -24.51 13.11
N HIS A 23 6.41 -24.19 13.81
CA HIS A 23 6.17 -22.85 14.34
C HIS A 23 6.16 -22.75 15.88
N GLU A 24 6.46 -23.81 16.64
CA GLU A 24 6.50 -23.71 18.12
C GLU A 24 7.47 -22.62 18.58
N ALA A 25 8.72 -22.62 18.12
CA ALA A 25 9.72 -21.62 18.50
C ALA A 25 9.36 -20.19 18.02
N PHE A 26 8.67 -20.08 16.89
CA PHE A 26 8.17 -18.83 16.38
C PHE A 26 7.06 -18.26 17.27
N ASP A 27 6.07 -19.08 17.62
CA ASP A 27 4.96 -18.69 18.50
C ASP A 27 5.46 -18.39 19.93
N GLU A 28 6.45 -19.14 20.45
CA GLU A 28 7.11 -18.85 21.72
C GLU A 28 7.83 -17.48 21.70
N LYS A 29 8.42 -17.11 20.57
CA LYS A 29 9.03 -15.79 20.41
C LYS A 29 7.99 -14.69 20.41
N ILE A 30 6.87 -14.84 19.69
CA ILE A 30 5.73 -13.90 19.74
C ILE A 30 5.21 -13.76 21.17
N ALA A 31 4.98 -14.87 21.87
CA ALA A 31 4.50 -14.87 23.24
C ALA A 31 5.46 -14.13 24.20
N ARG A 32 6.77 -14.22 23.96
CA ARG A 32 7.78 -13.48 24.74
C ARG A 32 7.63 -11.96 24.52
N TYR A 33 7.48 -11.50 23.29
CA TYR A 33 7.23 -10.07 23.00
C TYR A 33 5.92 -9.61 23.68
N ALA A 34 4.86 -10.41 23.58
CA ALA A 34 3.59 -10.10 24.25
C ALA A 34 3.76 -9.99 25.77
N SER A 35 4.54 -10.87 26.41
CA SER A 35 4.81 -10.83 27.85
C SER A 35 5.64 -9.61 28.28
N GLN A 36 6.33 -8.99 27.34
CA GLN A 36 7.09 -7.73 27.54
C GLN A 36 6.25 -6.47 27.28
N GLY A 37 4.96 -6.64 26.95
CA GLY A 37 4.03 -5.54 26.71
C GLY A 37 3.96 -5.02 25.28
N HIS A 38 4.62 -5.71 24.32
CA HIS A 38 4.51 -5.33 22.92
C HIS A 38 3.18 -5.79 22.30
N ILE A 39 2.66 -5.00 21.36
CA ILE A 39 1.55 -5.40 20.49
C ILE A 39 2.09 -6.44 19.51
N VAL A 40 1.47 -7.60 19.45
CA VAL A 40 1.90 -8.70 18.57
C VAL A 40 0.80 -9.11 17.61
N PRO A 41 1.13 -9.57 16.40
CA PRO A 41 0.14 -9.99 15.41
C PRO A 41 -0.61 -11.24 15.86
N GLN A 42 -1.87 -11.32 15.46
CA GLN A 42 -2.66 -12.53 15.54
C GLN A 42 -2.29 -13.47 14.39
N ARG A 43 -2.53 -14.80 14.56
CA ARG A 43 -2.16 -15.80 13.55
C ARG A 43 -2.84 -15.62 12.20
N ASN A 44 -4.06 -15.08 12.16
CA ASN A 44 -4.83 -14.89 10.94
C ASN A 44 -4.18 -13.91 9.97
N ILE A 45 -3.38 -12.96 10.45
CA ILE A 45 -2.67 -11.99 9.59
C ILE A 45 -1.26 -12.47 9.18
N ILE A 46 -0.84 -13.63 9.66
CA ILE A 46 0.45 -14.24 9.30
C ILE A 46 0.22 -15.24 8.17
N LYS A 47 0.65 -14.88 6.98
CA LYS A 47 0.45 -15.69 5.77
C LYS A 47 1.42 -16.86 5.73
N ASN A 48 0.93 -18.02 5.28
CA ASN A 48 1.76 -19.18 5.00
C ASN A 48 2.43 -19.08 3.61
N ALA A 49 3.31 -20.03 3.29
CA ALA A 49 4.07 -20.00 2.05
C ALA A 49 3.20 -20.05 0.77
N GLU A 50 2.07 -20.78 0.80
CA GLU A 50 1.13 -20.85 -0.31
C GLU A 50 0.43 -19.51 -0.54
N GLN A 51 -0.06 -18.89 0.54
CA GLN A 51 -0.71 -17.58 0.50
C GLN A 51 0.25 -16.51 -0.01
N ILE A 52 1.50 -16.48 0.49
CA ILE A 52 2.53 -15.55 0.01
C ILE A 52 2.81 -15.75 -1.48
N ALA A 53 2.88 -17.01 -1.95
CA ALA A 53 3.08 -17.30 -3.36
C ALA A 53 1.90 -16.79 -4.22
N GLY A 54 0.66 -17.01 -3.77
CA GLY A 54 -0.53 -16.51 -4.45
C GLY A 54 -0.58 -14.98 -4.53
N ILE A 55 -0.27 -14.28 -3.43
CA ILE A 55 -0.20 -12.82 -3.39
C ILE A 55 0.87 -12.30 -4.36
N LYS A 56 2.05 -12.94 -4.40
CA LYS A 56 3.11 -12.57 -5.34
C LYS A 56 2.70 -12.75 -6.81
N GLU A 57 1.91 -13.76 -7.14
CA GLU A 57 1.39 -13.91 -8.50
C GLU A 57 0.40 -12.79 -8.83
N SER A 58 -0.47 -12.39 -7.90
CA SER A 58 -1.36 -11.25 -8.06
C SER A 58 -0.57 -9.94 -8.28
N CYS A 59 0.49 -9.69 -7.50
CA CYS A 59 1.37 -8.52 -7.66
C CYS A 59 1.97 -8.39 -9.07
N LYS A 60 2.23 -9.50 -9.77
CA LYS A 60 2.78 -9.45 -11.13
C LYS A 60 1.85 -8.77 -12.12
N ILE A 61 0.53 -8.87 -11.90
CA ILE A 61 -0.46 -8.18 -12.73
C ILE A 61 -0.34 -6.68 -12.50
N ASN A 62 -0.34 -6.21 -11.25
CA ASN A 62 -0.20 -4.78 -10.94
C ASN A 62 1.08 -4.20 -11.55
N ILE A 63 2.22 -4.90 -11.44
CA ILE A 63 3.48 -4.47 -12.04
C ILE A 63 3.34 -4.33 -13.55
N ALA A 64 2.77 -5.34 -14.22
CA ALA A 64 2.63 -5.33 -15.68
C ALA A 64 1.71 -4.19 -16.14
N VAL A 65 0.63 -3.90 -15.39
CA VAL A 65 -0.29 -2.79 -15.66
C VAL A 65 0.43 -1.46 -15.47
N LEU A 66 1.09 -1.23 -14.35
CA LEU A 66 1.82 0.01 -14.08
C LEU A 66 2.98 0.24 -15.07
N ASP A 67 3.70 -0.82 -15.46
CA ASP A 67 4.74 -0.76 -16.50
C ASP A 67 4.17 -0.42 -17.89
N TYR A 68 2.94 -0.83 -18.17
CA TYR A 68 2.28 -0.48 -19.42
C TYR A 68 1.83 0.98 -19.39
N ILE A 69 1.23 1.44 -18.27
CA ILE A 69 0.83 2.83 -18.09
C ILE A 69 2.03 3.76 -18.22
N GLU A 70 3.16 3.45 -17.58
CA GLU A 70 4.40 4.24 -17.67
C GLU A 70 4.84 4.52 -19.11
N LYS A 71 4.62 3.57 -20.02
CA LYS A 71 5.02 3.68 -21.41
C LYS A 71 4.00 4.40 -22.29
N ASN A 72 2.78 4.56 -21.80
CA ASN A 72 1.66 5.03 -22.61
C ASN A 72 0.97 6.28 -22.06
N ILE A 73 1.18 6.60 -20.79
CA ILE A 73 0.61 7.83 -20.19
C ILE A 73 1.22 9.06 -20.83
N HIS A 74 0.38 10.03 -21.20
CA HIS A 74 0.82 11.24 -21.91
C HIS A 74 -0.16 12.40 -21.70
N GLU A 75 0.30 13.60 -22.01
CA GLU A 75 -0.54 14.79 -22.08
C GLU A 75 -1.71 14.59 -23.06
N GLY A 76 -2.91 15.01 -22.65
CA GLY A 76 -4.16 14.85 -23.41
C GLY A 76 -4.90 13.55 -23.14
N MET A 77 -4.29 12.55 -22.46
CA MET A 77 -5.01 11.37 -21.98
C MET A 77 -5.97 11.75 -20.86
N ASN A 78 -7.19 11.24 -20.87
CA ASN A 78 -8.10 11.40 -19.73
C ASN A 78 -7.99 10.20 -18.76
N THR A 79 -8.32 10.42 -17.49
CA THR A 79 -8.15 9.38 -16.48
C THR A 79 -9.09 8.18 -16.64
N ALA A 80 -10.24 8.33 -17.34
CA ALA A 80 -11.09 7.20 -17.70
C ALA A 80 -10.45 6.26 -18.74
N GLU A 81 -9.50 6.75 -19.56
CA GLU A 81 -8.70 5.87 -20.42
C GLU A 81 -7.75 5.00 -19.60
N ILE A 82 -7.21 5.54 -18.49
CA ILE A 82 -6.37 4.79 -17.56
C ILE A 82 -7.20 3.68 -16.90
N ASP A 83 -8.41 3.98 -16.42
CA ASP A 83 -9.34 3.00 -15.86
C ASP A 83 -9.61 1.85 -16.84
N LYS A 84 -9.89 2.20 -18.10
CA LYS A 84 -10.10 1.20 -19.15
C LYS A 84 -8.87 0.31 -19.38
N ILE A 85 -7.67 0.88 -19.41
CA ILE A 85 -6.41 0.14 -19.55
C ILE A 85 -6.25 -0.84 -18.38
N VAL A 86 -6.44 -0.36 -17.15
CA VAL A 86 -6.33 -1.19 -15.93
C VAL A 86 -7.32 -2.35 -15.98
N TYR A 87 -8.59 -2.08 -16.30
CA TYR A 87 -9.63 -3.11 -16.43
C TYR A 87 -9.27 -4.15 -17.47
N ASP A 88 -8.97 -3.71 -18.70
CA ASP A 88 -8.70 -4.60 -19.82
C ASP A 88 -7.45 -5.48 -19.57
N MET A 89 -6.38 -4.90 -19.08
CA MET A 89 -5.14 -5.62 -18.81
C MET A 89 -5.29 -6.61 -17.66
N THR A 90 -5.84 -6.16 -16.52
CA THR A 90 -6.04 -7.01 -15.35
C THR A 90 -6.91 -8.22 -15.69
N THR A 91 -8.04 -8.00 -16.39
CA THR A 91 -8.94 -9.08 -16.79
C THR A 91 -8.34 -10.00 -17.84
N SER A 92 -7.58 -9.47 -18.81
CA SER A 92 -6.88 -10.29 -19.82
C SER A 92 -5.82 -11.22 -19.22
N MET A 93 -5.26 -10.85 -18.06
CA MET A 93 -4.29 -11.66 -17.31
C MET A 93 -4.97 -12.59 -16.28
N GLY A 94 -6.31 -12.65 -16.27
CA GLY A 94 -7.10 -13.53 -15.39
C GLY A 94 -7.34 -12.97 -14.00
N GLY A 95 -6.95 -11.71 -13.73
CA GLY A 95 -7.23 -11.00 -12.50
C GLY A 95 -8.59 -10.29 -12.52
N ILE A 96 -8.98 -9.78 -11.37
CA ILE A 96 -10.14 -8.91 -11.17
C ILE A 96 -9.63 -7.62 -10.51
N PRO A 97 -9.92 -6.42 -11.04
CA PRO A 97 -9.61 -5.18 -10.34
C PRO A 97 -10.28 -5.16 -8.97
N ALA A 98 -9.49 -5.07 -7.91
CA ALA A 98 -10.01 -5.17 -6.53
C ALA A 98 -10.87 -3.97 -6.11
N PRO A 99 -10.61 -2.73 -6.57
CA PRO A 99 -11.44 -1.59 -6.22
C PRO A 99 -12.86 -1.66 -6.80
N LEU A 100 -13.04 -2.31 -7.97
CA LEU A 100 -14.30 -2.33 -8.69
C LEU A 100 -15.43 -2.97 -7.84
N ASN A 101 -16.43 -2.16 -7.49
CA ASN A 101 -17.55 -2.49 -6.61
C ASN A 101 -17.17 -2.73 -5.13
N TYR A 102 -15.92 -2.48 -4.73
CA TYR A 102 -15.54 -2.52 -3.33
C TYR A 102 -16.22 -1.36 -2.58
N GLU A 103 -17.05 -1.69 -1.59
CA GLU A 103 -17.84 -0.71 -0.81
C GLU A 103 -18.61 0.32 -1.67
N GLY A 104 -18.88 -0.02 -2.93
CA GLY A 104 -19.60 0.85 -3.87
C GLY A 104 -18.69 1.69 -4.79
N TYR A 105 -17.36 1.56 -4.70
CA TYR A 105 -16.44 2.23 -5.62
C TYR A 105 -16.67 1.76 -7.06
N PRO A 106 -16.91 2.66 -8.04
CA PRO A 106 -17.41 2.24 -9.35
C PRO A 106 -16.34 1.95 -10.41
N PHE A 107 -15.05 2.15 -10.10
CA PHE A 107 -13.94 2.06 -11.05
C PHE A 107 -12.95 0.94 -10.72
N SER A 108 -12.07 0.64 -11.68
CA SER A 108 -11.07 -0.43 -11.58
C SER A 108 -9.74 0.02 -10.96
N VAL A 109 -9.56 1.32 -10.78
CA VAL A 109 -8.32 1.98 -10.36
C VAL A 109 -8.64 3.29 -9.68
N CYS A 110 -7.80 3.76 -8.77
CA CYS A 110 -7.82 5.14 -8.32
C CYS A 110 -6.80 5.96 -9.11
N THR A 111 -7.21 7.17 -9.55
CA THR A 111 -6.36 8.11 -10.30
C THR A 111 -6.38 9.46 -9.61
N SER A 112 -5.35 9.75 -8.83
CA SER A 112 -5.29 10.98 -8.02
C SER A 112 -4.32 11.98 -8.66
N VAL A 113 -4.86 13.13 -9.11
CA VAL A 113 -4.13 14.16 -9.87
C VAL A 113 -3.88 15.36 -8.97
N ASN A 114 -2.64 15.85 -8.92
CA ASN A 114 -2.19 17.06 -8.23
C ASN A 114 -2.57 17.11 -6.73
N ASP A 115 -3.63 17.81 -6.36
CA ASP A 115 -4.14 18.02 -5.00
C ASP A 115 -5.03 16.88 -4.46
N GLN A 116 -5.29 15.89 -5.28
CA GLN A 116 -6.02 14.69 -4.86
C GLN A 116 -5.13 13.75 -4.05
N VAL A 117 -5.40 13.64 -2.75
CA VAL A 117 -4.64 12.83 -1.79
C VAL A 117 -4.67 11.36 -2.17
N CYS A 118 -5.86 10.79 -2.36
CA CYS A 118 -6.08 9.41 -2.80
C CYS A 118 -7.53 9.22 -3.27
N HIS A 119 -7.84 8.01 -3.73
CA HIS A 119 -9.15 7.56 -4.18
C HIS A 119 -9.78 8.44 -5.28
N GLY A 120 -8.95 9.13 -6.07
CA GLY A 120 -9.43 9.95 -7.18
C GLY A 120 -10.22 9.13 -8.20
N PHE A 121 -11.41 9.65 -8.58
CA PHE A 121 -12.29 9.01 -9.56
C PHE A 121 -11.78 9.20 -10.99
N PRO A 122 -11.56 8.12 -11.74
CA PRO A 122 -11.33 8.22 -13.18
C PRO A 122 -12.48 8.94 -13.89
N SER A 123 -12.16 9.92 -14.73
CA SER A 123 -13.16 10.74 -15.42
C SER A 123 -12.72 11.08 -16.85
N LYS A 124 -13.68 11.19 -17.76
CA LYS A 124 -13.45 11.73 -19.12
C LYS A 124 -13.17 13.23 -19.13
N ASP A 125 -13.57 13.92 -18.08
CA ASP A 125 -13.43 15.35 -17.93
C ASP A 125 -12.07 15.75 -17.30
N VAL A 126 -11.38 14.79 -16.63
CA VAL A 126 -10.04 14.98 -16.08
C VAL A 126 -9.02 14.60 -17.14
N ILE A 127 -8.55 15.61 -17.89
CA ILE A 127 -7.58 15.47 -18.97
C ILE A 127 -6.20 15.89 -18.45
N LEU A 128 -5.23 14.98 -18.53
CA LEU A 128 -3.86 15.21 -18.11
C LEU A 128 -3.18 16.28 -18.96
N LYS A 129 -2.47 17.19 -18.30
CA LYS A 129 -1.76 18.33 -18.92
C LYS A 129 -0.28 18.26 -18.58
N ALA A 130 0.55 18.88 -19.42
CA ALA A 130 1.95 19.08 -19.06
C ALA A 130 2.03 19.88 -17.75
N GLY A 131 2.84 19.40 -16.82
CA GLY A 131 2.96 19.93 -15.46
C GLY A 131 2.20 19.15 -14.39
N ASP A 132 1.25 18.29 -14.77
CA ASP A 132 0.52 17.46 -13.82
C ASP A 132 1.40 16.33 -13.28
N ILE A 133 1.11 15.97 -12.03
CA ILE A 133 1.53 14.71 -11.44
C ILE A 133 0.29 13.87 -11.16
N ILE A 134 0.40 12.56 -11.30
CA ILE A 134 -0.72 11.64 -11.08
C ILE A 134 -0.24 10.38 -10.38
N ASN A 135 -0.96 9.98 -9.33
CA ASN A 135 -0.87 8.63 -8.79
C ASN A 135 -1.86 7.71 -9.52
N VAL A 136 -1.39 6.54 -9.92
CA VAL A 136 -2.24 5.46 -10.43
C VAL A 136 -2.11 4.30 -9.48
N ASP A 137 -3.20 3.96 -8.82
CA ASP A 137 -3.26 2.95 -7.77
C ASP A 137 -4.06 1.74 -8.22
N CYS A 138 -3.34 0.64 -8.45
CA CYS A 138 -3.85 -0.60 -9.02
C CYS A 138 -3.86 -1.72 -7.99
N SER A 139 -5.03 -2.27 -7.72
CA SER A 139 -5.19 -3.43 -6.86
C SER A 139 -5.84 -4.57 -7.63
N THR A 140 -5.38 -5.80 -7.41
CA THR A 140 -5.81 -6.98 -8.16
C THR A 140 -6.17 -8.14 -7.24
N ILE A 141 -7.24 -8.85 -7.60
CA ILE A 141 -7.58 -10.17 -7.05
C ILE A 141 -7.20 -11.22 -8.09
N LEU A 142 -6.32 -12.15 -7.72
CA LEU A 142 -6.01 -13.32 -8.54
C LEU A 142 -6.17 -14.61 -7.71
N ASN A 143 -7.07 -15.50 -8.14
CA ASN A 143 -7.35 -16.76 -7.43
C ASN A 143 -7.69 -16.58 -5.93
N GLY A 144 -8.35 -15.48 -5.57
CA GLY A 144 -8.70 -15.14 -4.19
C GLY A 144 -7.56 -14.50 -3.37
N TYR A 145 -6.44 -14.14 -4.00
CA TYR A 145 -5.34 -13.40 -3.37
C TYR A 145 -5.33 -11.96 -3.84
N PHE A 146 -5.27 -11.03 -2.89
CA PHE A 146 -5.25 -9.60 -3.12
C PHE A 146 -3.82 -9.07 -3.18
N SER A 147 -3.60 -8.12 -4.06
CA SER A 147 -2.37 -7.34 -4.14
C SER A 147 -2.69 -5.88 -4.45
N ASP A 148 -1.80 -5.01 -4.04
CA ASP A 148 -1.93 -3.57 -4.16
C ASP A 148 -0.58 -2.96 -4.53
N ALA A 149 -0.59 -2.01 -5.48
CA ALA A 149 0.59 -1.25 -5.88
C ALA A 149 0.19 0.02 -6.60
N SER A 150 0.83 1.13 -6.25
CA SER A 150 0.65 2.39 -6.94
C SER A 150 1.96 2.95 -7.49
N ARG A 151 1.85 3.86 -8.45
CA ARG A 151 2.99 4.58 -9.01
C ARG A 151 2.63 6.01 -9.36
N MET A 152 3.57 6.91 -9.05
CA MET A 152 3.51 8.30 -9.49
C MET A 152 4.05 8.44 -10.90
N PHE A 153 3.38 9.28 -11.68
CA PHE A 153 3.81 9.69 -13.02
C PHE A 153 3.81 11.21 -13.12
N THR A 154 4.78 11.74 -13.84
CA THR A 154 4.85 13.16 -14.21
C THR A 154 4.45 13.30 -15.67
N ILE A 155 3.64 14.29 -16.00
CA ILE A 155 3.13 14.52 -17.34
C ILE A 155 3.91 15.69 -17.98
N GLY A 156 4.70 15.37 -19.00
CA GLY A 156 5.56 16.37 -19.64
C GLY A 156 6.61 16.95 -18.67
N GLU A 157 6.92 18.24 -18.83
CA GLU A 157 7.81 18.98 -17.94
C GLU A 157 7.01 19.50 -16.74
N VAL A 158 7.43 19.09 -15.53
CA VAL A 158 6.80 19.50 -14.26
C VAL A 158 7.64 20.56 -13.55
N SER A 159 7.06 21.26 -12.57
CA SER A 159 7.79 22.24 -11.77
C SER A 159 8.90 21.58 -10.93
N PRO A 160 9.95 22.29 -10.54
CA PRO A 160 10.98 21.78 -9.62
C PRO A 160 10.40 21.34 -8.27
N GLU A 161 9.32 21.98 -7.80
CA GLU A 161 8.60 21.63 -6.59
C GLU A 161 7.92 20.27 -6.74
N ALA A 162 7.17 20.06 -7.84
CA ALA A 162 6.54 18.78 -8.15
C ALA A 162 7.56 17.64 -8.32
N GLU A 163 8.66 17.90 -9.04
CA GLU A 163 9.76 16.91 -9.16
C GLU A 163 10.36 16.56 -7.78
N ARG A 164 10.53 17.57 -6.92
CA ARG A 164 11.10 17.40 -5.60
C ARG A 164 10.20 16.56 -4.70
N ILE A 165 8.88 16.83 -4.63
CA ILE A 165 7.97 16.06 -3.79
C ILE A 165 7.83 14.62 -4.29
N VAL A 166 7.77 14.37 -5.62
CA VAL A 166 7.80 13.03 -6.22
C VAL A 166 9.02 12.24 -5.74
N ARG A 167 10.19 12.87 -5.81
CA ARG A 167 11.44 12.25 -5.38
C ARG A 167 11.46 11.96 -3.88
N VAL A 168 11.10 12.94 -3.05
CA VAL A 168 11.13 12.79 -1.57
C VAL A 168 10.15 11.71 -1.12
N THR A 169 8.96 11.64 -1.71
CA THR A 169 7.97 10.59 -1.38
C THR A 169 8.49 9.21 -1.76
N LYS A 170 9.13 9.05 -2.90
CA LYS A 170 9.80 7.81 -3.27
C LYS A 170 10.88 7.44 -2.25
N GLU A 171 11.71 8.40 -1.83
CA GLU A 171 12.71 8.21 -0.78
C GLU A 171 12.08 7.78 0.55
N CYS A 172 10.93 8.36 0.94
CA CYS A 172 10.15 7.95 2.12
C CYS A 172 9.77 6.48 2.07
N VAL A 173 9.21 6.02 0.95
CA VAL A 173 8.85 4.60 0.75
C VAL A 173 10.07 3.70 0.84
N GLU A 174 11.17 4.03 0.19
CA GLU A 174 12.42 3.26 0.26
C GLU A 174 12.98 3.18 1.69
N LEU A 175 12.90 4.27 2.46
CA LEU A 175 13.32 4.30 3.86
C LEU A 175 12.39 3.46 4.73
N GLY A 176 11.08 3.53 4.52
CA GLY A 176 10.10 2.69 5.17
C GLY A 176 10.37 1.19 4.93
N LEU A 177 10.63 0.81 3.69
CA LEU A 177 11.01 -0.56 3.32
C LEU A 177 12.31 -1.01 4.00
N LYS A 178 13.32 -0.15 4.05
CA LYS A 178 14.58 -0.43 4.75
C LYS A 178 14.40 -0.57 6.26
N ALA A 179 13.43 0.14 6.85
CA ALA A 179 13.10 0.08 8.27
C ALA A 179 12.27 -1.16 8.64
N ALA A 180 11.53 -1.74 7.68
CA ALA A 180 10.74 -2.96 7.86
C ALA A 180 11.63 -4.18 8.14
N LYS A 181 12.01 -4.39 9.40
CA LYS A 181 12.88 -5.51 9.81
C LYS A 181 12.09 -6.54 10.60
N PRO A 182 12.32 -7.85 10.37
CA PRO A 182 11.75 -8.89 11.22
C PRO A 182 12.05 -8.63 12.70
N TRP A 183 11.01 -8.62 13.52
CA TRP A 183 11.04 -8.36 14.97
C TRP A 183 11.31 -6.89 15.37
N GLY A 184 11.34 -5.96 14.41
CA GLY A 184 11.15 -4.53 14.64
C GLY A 184 9.66 -4.20 14.82
N HIS A 185 9.29 -2.93 14.69
CA HIS A 185 7.93 -2.45 14.90
C HIS A 185 7.41 -1.66 13.71
N LEU A 186 6.10 -1.56 13.54
CA LEU A 186 5.51 -0.68 12.53
C LEU A 186 5.92 0.78 12.76
N GLY A 187 6.06 1.23 14.01
CA GLY A 187 6.56 2.55 14.34
C GLY A 187 8.01 2.84 13.87
N ASP A 188 8.81 1.81 13.58
CA ASP A 188 10.13 2.03 12.97
C ASP A 188 10.00 2.49 11.53
N ILE A 189 9.00 1.97 10.79
CA ILE A 189 8.63 2.38 9.43
C ILE A 189 8.11 3.81 9.46
N ALA A 190 7.13 4.06 10.34
CA ALA A 190 6.53 5.37 10.52
C ALA A 190 7.58 6.46 10.81
N TYR A 191 8.47 6.19 11.76
CA TYR A 191 9.53 7.12 12.12
C TYR A 191 10.48 7.43 10.95
N ALA A 192 10.85 6.41 10.18
CA ALA A 192 11.75 6.60 9.03
C ALA A 192 11.12 7.48 7.95
N ILE A 193 9.83 7.27 7.66
CA ILE A 193 9.05 8.03 6.67
C ILE A 193 8.83 9.47 7.15
N ASN A 194 8.24 9.63 8.34
CA ASN A 194 7.89 10.95 8.88
C ASN A 194 9.09 11.84 9.07
N SER A 195 10.19 11.31 9.64
CA SER A 195 11.41 12.08 9.83
C SER A 195 11.96 12.62 8.49
N HIS A 196 11.98 11.78 7.45
CA HIS A 196 12.49 12.19 6.14
C HIS A 196 11.58 13.23 5.47
N ALA A 197 10.24 13.05 5.56
CA ALA A 197 9.28 14.03 5.05
C ALA A 197 9.46 15.39 5.73
N GLN A 198 9.50 15.41 7.07
CA GLN A 198 9.68 16.64 7.86
C GLN A 198 11.03 17.33 7.63
N GLU A 199 12.13 16.58 7.51
CA GLU A 199 13.45 17.13 7.19
C GLU A 199 13.48 17.81 5.81
N ASN A 200 12.59 17.39 4.91
CA ASN A 200 12.40 18.01 3.60
C ASN A 200 11.31 19.10 3.57
N GLY A 201 10.67 19.41 4.71
CA GLY A 201 9.65 20.46 4.82
C GLY A 201 8.26 20.02 4.38
N TYR A 202 7.98 18.72 4.34
CA TYR A 202 6.70 18.12 4.01
C TYR A 202 5.99 17.58 5.25
N SER A 203 4.67 17.42 5.15
CA SER A 203 3.84 16.76 6.16
C SER A 203 3.38 15.40 5.70
N VAL A 204 3.02 14.54 6.65
CA VAL A 204 2.49 13.19 6.41
C VAL A 204 1.05 13.17 6.91
N VAL A 205 0.11 12.71 6.10
CA VAL A 205 -1.29 12.52 6.50
C VAL A 205 -1.37 11.48 7.62
N GLU A 206 -2.16 11.76 8.67
CA GLU A 206 -2.18 10.95 9.88
C GLU A 206 -3.27 9.87 9.87
N GLU A 207 -4.48 10.23 9.38
CA GLU A 207 -5.68 9.39 9.48
C GLU A 207 -5.78 8.34 8.37
N ILE A 208 -4.99 8.48 7.30
CA ILE A 208 -4.92 7.55 6.19
C ILE A 208 -3.54 6.93 6.18
N GLY A 209 -3.49 5.62 5.95
CA GLY A 209 -2.23 4.89 5.99
C GLY A 209 -2.30 3.58 5.24
N GLY A 210 -1.24 2.81 5.32
CA GLY A 210 -1.20 1.47 4.76
C GLY A 210 -2.01 0.47 5.59
N HIS A 211 -2.16 -0.72 5.05
CA HIS A 211 -2.99 -1.76 5.66
C HIS A 211 -2.42 -3.15 5.39
N GLY A 212 -2.81 -4.11 6.21
CA GLY A 212 -2.60 -5.52 5.90
C GLY A 212 -3.35 -5.91 4.63
N ILE A 213 -2.81 -6.88 3.87
CA ILE A 213 -3.40 -7.31 2.59
C ILE A 213 -3.10 -8.79 2.32
N GLY A 214 -3.91 -9.39 1.49
CA GLY A 214 -3.60 -10.68 0.87
C GLY A 214 -4.75 -11.65 0.80
N LEU A 215 -5.52 -11.89 1.85
CA LEU A 215 -6.72 -12.72 1.83
C LEU A 215 -8.00 -11.87 1.74
N GLU A 216 -7.90 -10.65 2.22
CA GLU A 216 -8.88 -9.58 2.05
C GLU A 216 -8.18 -8.37 1.43
N PHE A 217 -8.94 -7.41 0.90
CA PHE A 217 -8.37 -6.20 0.34
C PHE A 217 -7.72 -5.36 1.45
N HIS A 218 -8.45 -5.08 2.52
CA HIS A 218 -7.96 -4.41 3.71
C HIS A 218 -8.01 -5.36 4.90
N GLU A 219 -6.86 -5.61 5.52
CA GLU A 219 -6.71 -6.43 6.71
C GLU A 219 -5.94 -5.66 7.81
N GLU A 220 -5.98 -6.18 9.02
CA GLU A 220 -5.02 -5.76 10.04
C GLU A 220 -3.56 -6.11 9.62
N PRO A 221 -2.57 -5.29 10.00
CA PRO A 221 -2.68 -4.08 10.79
C PRO A 221 -2.96 -2.82 9.96
N PHE A 222 -3.51 -1.78 10.57
CA PHE A 222 -3.36 -0.42 10.05
C PHE A 222 -1.90 0.02 10.19
N VAL A 223 -1.35 0.66 9.16
CA VAL A 223 0.06 1.09 9.11
C VAL A 223 0.10 2.61 9.09
N SER A 224 0.15 3.21 10.27
CA SER A 224 0.36 4.65 10.42
C SER A 224 1.79 5.03 10.09
N TYR A 225 1.98 6.27 9.60
CA TYR A 225 3.31 6.81 9.26
C TYR A 225 3.76 7.95 10.18
N VAL A 226 3.03 8.22 11.26
CA VAL A 226 3.34 9.32 12.20
C VAL A 226 3.60 8.84 13.63
N THR A 227 3.61 7.53 13.87
CA THR A 227 3.82 6.95 15.20
C THR A 227 5.29 6.91 15.62
N PRO A 228 5.57 6.92 16.93
CA PRO A 228 6.93 6.93 17.46
C PRO A 228 7.72 5.66 17.10
N LYS A 229 9.03 5.80 16.97
CA LYS A 229 9.94 4.67 16.78
C LYS A 229 9.81 3.64 17.91
N GLY A 230 9.77 2.36 17.53
CA GLY A 230 9.65 1.25 18.48
C GLY A 230 8.26 1.05 19.06
N SER A 231 7.25 1.78 18.55
CA SER A 231 5.84 1.62 18.90
C SER A 231 5.10 0.73 17.90
N GLU A 232 3.81 0.54 18.13
CA GLU A 232 2.91 -0.25 17.30
C GLU A 232 3.24 -1.75 17.26
N MET A 233 2.62 -2.49 16.33
CA MET A 233 2.73 -3.93 16.23
C MET A 233 4.14 -4.39 15.85
N VAL A 234 4.60 -5.47 16.50
CA VAL A 234 5.85 -6.14 16.14
C VAL A 234 5.73 -6.79 14.77
N LEU A 235 6.69 -6.52 13.90
CA LEU A 235 6.79 -7.12 12.58
C LEU A 235 7.30 -8.56 12.67
N VAL A 236 6.54 -9.51 12.16
CA VAL A 236 6.98 -10.91 12.13
C VAL A 236 6.99 -11.45 10.70
N PRO A 237 7.86 -12.42 10.39
CA PRO A 237 7.84 -13.08 9.09
C PRO A 237 6.47 -13.67 8.75
N GLY A 238 5.99 -13.39 7.53
CA GLY A 238 4.67 -13.81 7.05
C GLY A 238 3.60 -12.72 7.12
N MET A 239 3.85 -11.57 7.75
CA MET A 239 2.98 -10.41 7.60
C MET A 239 3.10 -9.83 6.20
N MET A 240 1.96 -9.44 5.63
CA MET A 240 1.84 -8.73 4.35
C MET A 240 1.06 -7.46 4.59
N PHE A 241 1.60 -6.32 4.18
CA PHE A 241 0.99 -5.01 4.35
C PHE A 241 1.55 -4.02 3.32
N THR A 242 0.83 -2.94 3.08
CA THR A 242 1.24 -1.86 2.18
C THR A 242 2.12 -0.83 2.89
N ILE A 243 2.98 -0.15 2.15
CA ILE A 243 3.72 1.05 2.59
C ILE A 243 3.43 2.15 1.57
N GLU A 244 2.54 3.05 1.90
CA GLU A 244 1.90 3.99 1.00
C GLU A 244 1.65 5.35 1.66
N PRO A 245 2.71 6.04 2.12
CA PRO A 245 2.56 7.31 2.82
C PRO A 245 2.02 8.40 1.89
N MET A 246 1.03 9.16 2.36
CA MET A 246 0.55 10.38 1.72
C MET A 246 1.35 11.56 2.24
N ILE A 247 2.10 12.22 1.35
CA ILE A 247 3.03 13.30 1.66
C ILE A 247 2.53 14.60 1.04
N ASN A 248 2.23 15.61 1.87
CA ASN A 248 1.71 16.91 1.45
C ASN A 248 2.79 17.99 1.53
N GLU A 249 2.71 18.98 0.62
CA GLU A 249 3.57 20.18 0.68
C GLU A 249 3.25 21.07 1.87
N GLY A 250 1.97 21.15 2.24
CA GLY A 250 1.45 22.02 3.29
C GLY A 250 0.98 21.27 4.53
N SER A 251 -0.28 21.47 4.91
CA SER A 251 -0.92 20.81 6.04
C SER A 251 -1.12 19.31 5.79
N PRO A 252 -1.06 18.46 6.83
CA PRO A 252 -1.49 17.07 6.73
C PRO A 252 -3.02 16.93 6.62
N ASP A 253 -3.78 18.02 6.80
CA ASP A 253 -5.23 17.99 6.80
C ASP A 253 -5.81 17.78 5.40
N PHE A 254 -6.95 17.12 5.34
CA PHE A 254 -7.65 16.80 4.11
C PHE A 254 -9.17 16.92 4.27
N PHE A 255 -9.89 16.88 3.15
CA PHE A 255 -11.33 16.70 3.13
C PHE A 255 -11.75 15.66 2.09
N VAL A 256 -12.91 15.04 2.32
CA VAL A 256 -13.52 14.11 1.36
C VAL A 256 -14.46 14.89 0.47
N ASP A 257 -14.40 14.61 -0.84
CA ASP A 257 -15.29 15.21 -1.84
C ASP A 257 -16.75 14.83 -1.54
N GLU A 258 -17.60 15.83 -1.28
CA GLU A 258 -19.03 15.64 -0.97
C GLU A 258 -19.84 15.14 -2.16
N ASP A 259 -19.35 15.28 -3.39
CA ASP A 259 -20.04 14.88 -4.62
C ASP A 259 -19.93 13.36 -4.89
N ASN A 260 -18.85 12.73 -4.41
CA ASN A 260 -18.62 11.30 -4.68
C ASN A 260 -18.32 10.46 -3.42
N ASP A 261 -18.16 11.08 -2.24
CA ASP A 261 -17.88 10.44 -0.95
C ASP A 261 -16.59 9.57 -0.92
N TRP A 262 -15.67 9.75 -1.89
CA TRP A 262 -14.46 8.95 -2.05
C TRP A 262 -13.19 9.76 -2.19
N THR A 263 -13.16 10.66 -3.18
CA THR A 263 -11.94 11.42 -3.50
C THR A 263 -11.54 12.30 -2.34
N ILE A 264 -10.29 12.19 -1.94
CA ILE A 264 -9.72 12.95 -0.83
C ILE A 264 -8.83 14.04 -1.41
N TYR A 265 -9.00 15.26 -0.93
CA TYR A 265 -8.25 16.44 -1.35
C TYR A 265 -7.49 17.07 -0.19
N THR A 266 -6.38 17.75 -0.49
CA THR A 266 -5.69 18.58 0.49
C THR A 266 -6.54 19.79 0.87
N MET A 267 -6.42 20.25 2.14
CA MET A 267 -7.17 21.42 2.63
C MET A 267 -6.64 22.76 2.11
N ASP A 268 -5.44 22.81 1.59
CA ASP A 268 -4.71 24.02 1.22
C ASP A 268 -4.35 24.09 -0.27
N ASP A 269 -4.99 23.27 -1.11
CA ASP A 269 -4.72 23.11 -2.53
C ASP A 269 -3.24 22.80 -2.84
N GLY A 270 -2.49 22.33 -1.85
CA GLY A 270 -1.08 21.94 -1.97
C GLY A 270 -0.93 20.67 -2.80
N CYS A 271 0.22 20.53 -3.46
CA CYS A 271 0.52 19.32 -4.22
C CYS A 271 0.72 18.12 -3.28
N LEU A 272 0.26 16.95 -3.68
CA LEU A 272 0.29 15.75 -2.87
C LEU A 272 0.96 14.60 -3.60
N LEU A 273 1.50 13.67 -2.81
CA LEU A 273 2.07 12.43 -3.34
C LEU A 273 1.81 11.21 -2.48
N TYR A 274 1.37 10.19 -3.18
CA TYR A 274 1.14 8.84 -2.69
C TYR A 274 1.88 7.84 -3.58
N THR A 275 2.68 6.93 -3.03
CA THR A 275 3.24 5.81 -3.78
C THR A 275 3.29 4.55 -2.91
N SER A 276 2.94 3.42 -3.51
CA SER A 276 3.13 2.09 -2.93
C SER A 276 4.28 1.39 -3.65
N PRO A 277 5.16 0.63 -2.96
CA PRO A 277 6.29 -0.01 -3.61
C PRO A 277 5.84 -1.12 -4.54
N SER A 278 6.32 -1.08 -5.78
CA SER A 278 6.25 -2.22 -6.68
C SER A 278 7.20 -3.32 -6.19
N PRO A 279 6.85 -4.63 -6.31
CA PRO A 279 7.77 -5.74 -6.02
C PRO A 279 9.12 -5.69 -6.78
N ARG A 280 9.25 -4.90 -7.84
CA ARG A 280 10.54 -4.62 -8.50
C ARG A 280 11.49 -3.82 -7.61
N ASP A 281 10.97 -2.99 -6.73
CA ASP A 281 11.77 -2.14 -5.86
C ASP A 281 12.34 -2.93 -4.67
N LEU A 282 11.99 -4.22 -4.56
CA LEU A 282 12.40 -5.16 -3.51
C LEU A 282 13.45 -6.19 -3.96
N SER A 283 13.94 -6.13 -5.21
CA SER A 283 14.92 -7.07 -5.78
C SER A 283 16.38 -6.64 -5.58
#